data_3bd7ac668a281f370e1874503b9f62f2
#
_entry.id   3bd7ac668a281f370e1874503b9f62f2
#
_cell.length_a   1.000
_cell.length_b   1.000
_cell.length_c   1.000
_cell.angle_alpha   90.00
_cell.angle_beta   90.00
_cell.angle_gamma   90.00
#
_symmetry.space_group_name_H-M   'P 1'
#
loop_
_entity.id
_entity.type
_entity.pdbx_description
1 polymer ?
#
loop_
_entity_poly.entity_id
_entity_poly.type
_entity_poly.pdbx_seq_one_letter_code
_entity_poly.pdbx_strand_id
1 'polypeptide(L)'
;MLISAGIKPPLKILGHGFLTREGQKMGKSLGNVLDPEILLNKYGEESVRWYLLKDISLGSDGDFQDRRFVDIINNDLANTIGNLLNRTTSMSRKWFNNQTPSISEKNDNEIITLANNSIKNYLNYLDNYKIDKASNEILNFATNVNLYLNKKEPWSLIKDDNNINEVRLIIYNVLEATRIIGTLIKPILPEFSNKILKQLGENDIANKDWEESLKWGLLPESIKLQKPIPIINKLDYE
;
A
#
# COMPACT_ATOMS: atom_id res chain seq x y z
N MET A 1 14.86 30.00 -23.03
CA MET A 1 15.14 30.29 -21.62
C MET A 1 16.15 29.30 -21.02
N LEU A 2 15.90 27.95 -20.94
CA LEU A 2 16.87 27.01 -20.33
C LEU A 2 18.23 27.04 -21.01
N ILE A 3 18.26 26.91 -22.34
CA ILE A 3 19.50 26.95 -23.14
C ILE A 3 20.26 28.25 -22.95
N SER A 4 19.57 29.42 -22.95
CA SER A 4 20.19 30.71 -22.72
C SER A 4 20.73 30.92 -21.31
N ALA A 5 20.24 30.12 -20.35
CA ALA A 5 20.77 30.05 -18.97
C ALA A 5 21.85 28.99 -18.78
N GLY A 6 22.32 28.33 -19.85
CA GLY A 6 23.28 27.24 -19.76
C GLY A 6 22.76 25.93 -19.16
N ILE A 7 21.44 25.80 -19.01
CA ILE A 7 20.78 24.63 -18.43
C ILE A 7 20.34 23.70 -19.56
N LYS A 8 20.66 22.42 -19.45
CA LYS A 8 20.19 21.41 -20.41
C LYS A 8 18.66 21.32 -20.40
N PRO A 9 18.00 21.28 -21.56
CA PRO A 9 16.57 21.02 -21.64
C PRO A 9 16.20 19.65 -21.02
N PRO A 10 14.99 19.47 -20.51
CA PRO A 10 14.54 18.17 -20.02
C PRO A 10 14.52 17.16 -21.17
N LEU A 11 14.93 15.92 -20.85
CA LEU A 11 14.91 14.82 -21.83
C LEU A 11 13.49 14.39 -22.19
N LYS A 12 12.53 14.61 -21.29
CA LYS A 12 11.14 14.23 -21.47
C LYS A 12 10.22 15.28 -20.83
N ILE A 13 9.15 15.59 -21.51
CA ILE A 13 8.07 16.46 -21.00
C ILE A 13 6.82 15.62 -20.90
N LEU A 14 6.23 15.59 -19.70
CA LEU A 14 5.02 14.85 -19.41
C LEU A 14 3.89 15.85 -19.18
N GLY A 15 2.83 15.75 -19.99
CA GLY A 15 1.58 16.51 -19.80
C GLY A 15 0.59 15.68 -18.97
N HIS A 16 -0.08 16.31 -18.03
CA HIS A 16 -1.22 15.73 -17.33
C HIS A 16 -2.53 16.41 -17.76
N GLY A 17 -3.67 15.73 -17.54
CA GLY A 17 -4.99 16.25 -17.83
C GLY A 17 -5.47 17.30 -16.81
N PHE A 18 -6.66 17.84 -17.04
CA PHE A 18 -7.33 18.74 -16.10
C PHE A 18 -8.01 17.95 -14.98
N LEU A 19 -8.24 18.62 -13.86
CA LEU A 19 -9.10 18.13 -12.81
C LEU A 19 -10.45 18.86 -12.89
N THR A 20 -11.52 18.07 -12.99
CA THR A 20 -12.90 18.53 -12.89
C THR A 20 -13.45 18.23 -11.49
N ARG A 21 -14.59 18.81 -11.14
CA ARG A 21 -15.31 18.48 -9.91
C ARG A 21 -16.75 18.15 -10.24
N GLU A 22 -17.21 16.97 -9.81
CA GLU A 22 -18.57 16.48 -10.07
C GLU A 22 -18.95 16.59 -11.56
N GLY A 23 -18.01 16.22 -12.45
CA GLY A 23 -18.18 16.24 -13.90
C GLY A 23 -18.13 17.64 -14.54
N GLN A 24 -17.85 18.70 -13.77
CA GLN A 24 -17.83 20.07 -14.26
C GLN A 24 -16.42 20.67 -14.19
N LYS A 25 -16.08 21.48 -15.19
CA LYS A 25 -14.84 22.27 -15.16
C LYS A 25 -14.85 23.20 -13.95
N MET A 26 -13.75 23.20 -13.19
CA MET A 26 -13.61 24.12 -12.06
C MET A 26 -13.46 25.55 -12.51
N GLY A 27 -14.18 26.45 -11.86
CA GLY A 27 -14.13 27.89 -12.11
C GLY A 27 -14.50 28.70 -10.88
N LYS A 28 -13.75 29.79 -10.63
CA LYS A 28 -14.02 30.68 -9.49
C LYS A 28 -15.45 31.24 -9.52
N SER A 29 -15.96 31.56 -10.72
CA SER A 29 -17.33 32.03 -10.90
C SER A 29 -18.42 31.00 -10.65
N LEU A 30 -18.06 29.70 -10.70
CA LEU A 30 -18.97 28.59 -10.43
C LEU A 30 -18.95 28.16 -8.95
N GLY A 31 -18.02 28.68 -8.16
CA GLY A 31 -17.89 28.31 -6.73
C GLY A 31 -17.49 26.85 -6.49
N ASN A 32 -17.06 26.12 -7.51
CA ASN A 32 -16.76 24.68 -7.47
C ASN A 32 -15.26 24.38 -7.45
N VAL A 33 -14.41 25.36 -7.17
CA VAL A 33 -12.97 25.18 -7.07
C VAL A 33 -12.63 24.37 -5.82
N LEU A 34 -11.83 23.33 -6.01
CA LEU A 34 -11.23 22.58 -4.89
C LEU A 34 -10.08 23.39 -4.32
N ASP A 35 -10.20 23.78 -3.06
CA ASP A 35 -9.09 24.39 -2.34
C ASP A 35 -8.20 23.27 -1.77
N PRO A 36 -6.93 23.18 -2.21
CA PRO A 36 -6.03 22.14 -1.73
C PRO A 36 -5.82 22.19 -0.20
N GLU A 37 -5.77 23.38 0.41
CA GLU A 37 -5.58 23.52 1.85
C GLU A 37 -6.77 22.94 2.63
N ILE A 38 -8.00 23.19 2.15
CA ILE A 38 -9.20 22.62 2.76
C ILE A 38 -9.19 21.10 2.67
N LEU A 39 -8.83 20.53 1.50
CA LEU A 39 -8.75 19.08 1.33
C LEU A 39 -7.68 18.45 2.24
N LEU A 40 -6.49 19.06 2.29
CA LEU A 40 -5.40 18.57 3.11
C LEU A 40 -5.73 18.62 4.61
N ASN A 41 -6.35 19.72 5.07
CA ASN A 41 -6.77 19.88 6.46
C ASN A 41 -7.89 18.91 6.84
N LYS A 42 -8.81 18.61 5.91
CA LYS A 42 -9.97 17.74 6.18
C LYS A 42 -9.60 16.25 6.13
N TYR A 43 -8.84 15.83 5.13
CA TYR A 43 -8.64 14.42 4.81
C TYR A 43 -7.19 13.92 5.03
N GLY A 44 -6.26 14.83 5.25
CA GLY A 44 -4.84 14.54 5.37
C GLY A 44 -4.14 14.37 4.01
N GLU A 45 -2.85 14.64 4.02
CA GLU A 45 -2.02 14.65 2.80
C GLU A 45 -2.04 13.30 2.07
N GLU A 46 -1.88 12.21 2.78
CA GLU A 46 -1.76 10.88 2.15
C GLU A 46 -3.07 10.39 1.54
N SER A 47 -4.22 10.73 2.14
CA SER A 47 -5.52 10.42 1.54
C SER A 47 -5.71 11.15 0.22
N VAL A 48 -5.37 12.44 0.18
CA VAL A 48 -5.45 13.25 -1.05
C VAL A 48 -4.48 12.73 -2.11
N ARG A 49 -3.23 12.42 -1.73
CA ARG A 49 -2.23 11.81 -2.64
C ARG A 49 -2.71 10.49 -3.21
N TRP A 50 -3.24 9.59 -2.36
CA TRP A 50 -3.75 8.30 -2.81
C TRP A 50 -4.84 8.46 -3.86
N TYR A 51 -5.85 9.27 -3.58
CA TYR A 51 -6.94 9.51 -4.51
C TYR A 51 -6.43 10.01 -5.86
N LEU A 52 -5.63 11.08 -5.85
CA LEU A 52 -5.15 11.71 -7.09
C LEU A 52 -4.25 10.79 -7.92
N LEU A 53 -3.40 9.98 -7.27
CA LEU A 53 -2.45 9.13 -7.97
C LEU A 53 -3.03 7.76 -8.36
N LYS A 54 -4.07 7.31 -7.66
CA LYS A 54 -4.71 6.01 -7.90
C LYS A 54 -5.90 6.12 -8.85
N ASP A 55 -6.69 7.16 -8.74
CA ASP A 55 -7.96 7.27 -9.45
C ASP A 55 -7.85 8.06 -10.78
N ILE A 56 -6.81 8.87 -10.93
CA ILE A 56 -6.60 9.70 -12.11
C ILE A 56 -5.46 9.15 -12.95
N SER A 57 -5.77 8.71 -14.16
CA SER A 57 -4.74 8.28 -15.10
C SER A 57 -3.98 9.48 -15.66
N LEU A 58 -2.65 9.42 -15.55
CA LEU A 58 -1.78 10.47 -16.08
C LEU A 58 -1.98 10.63 -17.60
N GLY A 59 -2.19 11.86 -18.05
CA GLY A 59 -2.49 12.17 -19.45
C GLY A 59 -3.98 12.21 -19.80
N SER A 60 -4.86 11.85 -18.88
CA SER A 60 -6.31 11.97 -19.00
C SER A 60 -6.85 12.99 -17.99
N ASP A 61 -8.02 13.57 -18.29
CA ASP A 61 -8.73 14.40 -17.32
C ASP A 61 -9.22 13.53 -16.15
N GLY A 62 -9.11 14.06 -14.94
CA GLY A 62 -9.63 13.45 -13.72
C GLY A 62 -10.89 14.16 -13.23
N ASP A 63 -11.71 13.46 -12.46
CA ASP A 63 -12.89 14.05 -11.83
C ASP A 63 -12.88 13.79 -10.32
N PHE A 64 -12.89 14.88 -9.55
CA PHE A 64 -12.96 14.79 -8.11
C PHE A 64 -14.42 14.73 -7.66
N GLN A 65 -14.75 13.65 -6.93
CA GLN A 65 -16.07 13.44 -6.34
C GLN A 65 -15.90 13.12 -4.85
N ASP A 66 -16.54 13.90 -3.98
CA ASP A 66 -16.38 13.77 -2.53
C ASP A 66 -16.76 12.37 -2.03
N ARG A 67 -17.87 11.81 -2.49
CA ARG A 67 -18.29 10.46 -2.12
C ARG A 67 -17.31 9.38 -2.59
N ARG A 68 -16.88 9.46 -3.85
CA ARG A 68 -15.90 8.53 -4.43
C ARG A 68 -14.55 8.58 -3.70
N PHE A 69 -14.16 9.78 -3.27
CA PHE A 69 -12.95 9.98 -2.45
C PHE A 69 -13.04 9.16 -1.15
N VAL A 70 -14.13 9.33 -0.40
CA VAL A 70 -14.35 8.59 0.86
C VAL A 70 -14.38 7.08 0.62
N ASP A 71 -15.09 6.62 -0.41
CA ASP A 71 -15.15 5.20 -0.79
C ASP A 71 -13.77 4.62 -1.06
N ILE A 72 -12.96 5.31 -1.86
CA ILE A 72 -11.61 4.85 -2.22
C ILE A 72 -10.71 4.76 -0.99
N ILE A 73 -10.66 5.81 -0.16
CA ILE A 73 -9.82 5.80 1.04
C ILE A 73 -10.24 4.67 2.00
N ASN A 74 -11.53 4.54 2.25
CA ASN A 74 -12.05 3.52 3.16
C ASN A 74 -11.83 2.10 2.63
N ASN A 75 -12.08 1.86 1.35
CA ASN A 75 -11.96 0.52 0.79
C ASN A 75 -10.50 0.11 0.58
N ASP A 76 -9.70 0.99 0.01
CA ASP A 76 -8.33 0.67 -0.38
C ASP A 76 -7.40 0.62 0.84
N LEU A 77 -7.34 1.73 1.58
CA LEU A 77 -6.34 1.90 2.63
C LEU A 77 -6.80 1.29 3.96
N ALA A 78 -8.04 1.54 4.39
CA ALA A 78 -8.50 1.03 5.67
C ALA A 78 -8.94 -0.44 5.60
N ASN A 79 -9.86 -0.79 4.67
CA ASN A 79 -10.46 -2.11 4.63
C ASN A 79 -9.57 -3.16 3.94
N THR A 80 -8.77 -2.80 2.94
CA THR A 80 -7.89 -3.76 2.24
C THR A 80 -6.54 -3.85 2.91
N ILE A 81 -5.72 -2.80 2.87
CA ILE A 81 -4.34 -2.84 3.37
C ILE A 81 -4.31 -2.81 4.90
N GLY A 82 -5.03 -1.87 5.52
CA GLY A 82 -5.06 -1.71 6.96
C GLY A 82 -5.63 -2.92 7.69
N ASN A 83 -6.69 -3.52 7.15
CA ASN A 83 -7.27 -4.75 7.72
C ASN A 83 -6.33 -5.95 7.58
N LEU A 84 -5.63 -6.10 6.44
CA LEU A 84 -4.64 -7.16 6.27
C LEU A 84 -3.55 -7.09 7.35
N LEU A 85 -2.93 -5.92 7.54
CA LEU A 85 -1.93 -5.68 8.57
C LEU A 85 -2.47 -5.99 9.97
N ASN A 86 -3.64 -5.44 10.31
CA ASN A 86 -4.23 -5.61 11.64
C ASN A 86 -4.59 -7.07 11.93
N ARG A 87 -5.19 -7.79 10.98
CA ARG A 87 -5.53 -9.21 11.13
C ARG A 87 -4.28 -10.05 11.37
N THR A 88 -3.25 -9.85 10.56
CA THR A 88 -2.04 -10.69 10.60
C THR A 88 -1.22 -10.42 11.85
N THR A 89 -1.01 -9.16 12.21
CA THR A 89 -0.31 -8.82 13.45
C THR A 89 -1.08 -9.25 14.69
N SER A 90 -2.42 -9.21 14.67
CA SER A 90 -3.26 -9.72 15.75
C SER A 90 -3.17 -11.23 15.92
N MET A 91 -3.15 -12.00 14.82
CA MET A 91 -2.94 -13.46 14.86
C MET A 91 -1.53 -13.80 15.38
N SER A 92 -0.51 -13.10 14.89
CA SER A 92 0.85 -13.29 15.39
C SER A 92 0.97 -12.96 16.87
N ARG A 93 0.32 -11.89 17.33
CA ARG A 93 0.26 -11.54 18.75
C ARG A 93 -0.39 -12.64 19.59
N LYS A 94 -1.50 -13.20 19.10
CA LYS A 94 -2.27 -14.23 19.82
C LYS A 94 -1.56 -15.57 19.88
N TRP A 95 -0.90 -15.99 18.79
CA TRP A 95 -0.39 -17.34 18.62
C TRP A 95 1.12 -17.46 18.77
N PHE A 96 1.86 -16.38 18.50
CA PHE A 96 3.33 -16.38 18.45
C PHE A 96 3.97 -15.30 19.33
N ASN A 97 3.33 -15.00 20.45
CA ASN A 97 3.89 -14.13 21.49
C ASN A 97 4.27 -12.73 20.99
N ASN A 98 3.49 -12.19 20.04
CA ASN A 98 3.73 -10.90 19.39
C ASN A 98 5.06 -10.80 18.63
N GLN A 99 5.49 -11.92 18.05
CA GLN A 99 6.72 -12.00 17.24
C GLN A 99 6.41 -12.57 15.87
N THR A 100 7.25 -12.26 14.88
CA THR A 100 7.24 -12.98 13.61
C THR A 100 7.54 -14.45 13.86
N PRO A 101 6.76 -15.38 13.31
CA PRO A 101 7.01 -16.81 13.50
C PRO A 101 8.39 -17.21 12.98
N SER A 102 9.05 -18.12 13.70
CA SER A 102 10.19 -18.86 13.15
C SER A 102 9.68 -20.00 12.29
N ILE A 103 10.24 -20.15 11.09
CA ILE A 103 9.82 -21.12 10.08
C ILE A 103 10.93 -22.11 9.76
N SER A 104 10.59 -23.39 9.70
CA SER A 104 11.53 -24.46 9.34
C SER A 104 11.72 -24.60 7.83
N GLU A 105 10.68 -24.28 7.05
CA GLU A 105 10.68 -24.33 5.59
C GLU A 105 10.18 -23.01 5.01
N LYS A 106 10.87 -22.52 3.96
CA LYS A 106 10.55 -21.20 3.34
C LYS A 106 9.75 -21.32 2.04
N ASN A 107 9.26 -22.49 1.70
CA ASN A 107 8.73 -22.77 0.37
C ASN A 107 7.19 -22.80 0.34
N ASP A 108 6.56 -21.63 0.22
CA ASP A 108 5.22 -21.53 -0.36
C ASP A 108 5.31 -20.78 -1.70
N ASN A 109 5.46 -21.55 -2.77
CA ASN A 109 5.66 -21.01 -4.11
C ASN A 109 4.47 -20.19 -4.61
N GLU A 110 3.25 -20.42 -4.09
CA GLU A 110 2.05 -19.68 -4.51
C GLU A 110 2.20 -18.19 -4.18
N ILE A 111 2.45 -17.86 -2.90
CA ILE A 111 2.52 -16.46 -2.46
C ILE A 111 3.83 -15.77 -2.89
N ILE A 112 4.93 -16.51 -2.98
CA ILE A 112 6.21 -15.98 -3.47
C ILE A 112 6.10 -15.58 -4.94
N THR A 113 5.50 -16.44 -5.77
CA THR A 113 5.26 -16.15 -7.20
C THR A 113 4.33 -14.96 -7.37
N LEU A 114 3.26 -14.88 -6.56
CA LEU A 114 2.36 -13.74 -6.53
C LEU A 114 3.11 -12.43 -6.22
N ALA A 115 3.93 -12.41 -5.17
CA ALA A 115 4.72 -11.24 -4.79
C ALA A 115 5.68 -10.81 -5.90
N ASN A 116 6.45 -11.74 -6.47
CA ASN A 116 7.41 -11.44 -7.53
C ASN A 116 6.74 -10.89 -8.79
N ASN A 117 5.57 -11.43 -9.17
CA ASN A 117 4.80 -10.92 -10.31
C ASN A 117 4.27 -9.51 -10.05
N SER A 118 3.74 -9.26 -8.84
CA SER A 118 3.23 -7.95 -8.47
C SER A 118 4.34 -6.90 -8.41
N ILE A 119 5.51 -7.23 -7.88
CA ILE A 119 6.69 -6.34 -7.88
C ILE A 119 7.09 -6.00 -9.32
N LYS A 120 7.22 -7.01 -10.18
CA LYS A 120 7.58 -6.81 -11.60
C LYS A 120 6.58 -5.92 -12.33
N ASN A 121 5.28 -6.16 -12.15
CA ASN A 121 4.23 -5.35 -12.77
C ASN A 121 4.26 -3.92 -12.27
N TYR A 122 4.39 -3.72 -10.95
CA TYR A 122 4.47 -2.42 -10.32
C TYR A 122 5.64 -1.59 -10.88
N LEU A 123 6.84 -2.14 -10.92
CA LEU A 123 8.02 -1.48 -11.46
C LEU A 123 7.84 -1.11 -12.92
N ASN A 124 7.32 -2.03 -13.74
CA ASN A 124 7.01 -1.75 -15.14
C ASN A 124 5.98 -0.63 -15.31
N TYR A 125 4.98 -0.53 -14.43
CA TYR A 125 4.02 0.58 -14.48
C TYR A 125 4.66 1.90 -14.10
N LEU A 126 5.51 1.95 -13.08
CA LEU A 126 6.25 3.17 -12.71
C LEU A 126 7.17 3.65 -13.83
N ASP A 127 7.95 2.78 -14.44
CA ASP A 127 8.86 3.08 -15.54
C ASP A 127 8.12 3.68 -16.76
N ASN A 128 6.85 3.32 -16.91
CA ASN A 128 5.97 3.82 -17.98
C ASN A 128 5.04 4.95 -17.54
N TYR A 129 5.28 5.57 -16.36
CA TYR A 129 4.47 6.66 -15.80
C TYR A 129 2.98 6.32 -15.61
N LYS A 130 2.65 5.04 -15.43
CA LYS A 130 1.28 4.56 -15.18
C LYS A 130 1.04 4.41 -13.68
N ILE A 131 1.05 5.55 -12.96
CA ILE A 131 1.00 5.55 -11.49
C ILE A 131 -0.32 4.98 -10.96
N ASP A 132 -1.43 5.25 -11.66
CA ASP A 132 -2.74 4.67 -11.40
C ASP A 132 -2.71 3.13 -11.44
N LYS A 133 -2.04 2.55 -12.44
CA LYS A 133 -1.88 1.10 -12.57
C LYS A 133 -0.93 0.52 -11.53
N ALA A 134 0.14 1.23 -11.20
CA ALA A 134 1.04 0.84 -10.11
C ALA A 134 0.29 0.82 -8.77
N SER A 135 -0.51 1.84 -8.47
CA SER A 135 -1.35 1.89 -7.26
C SER A 135 -2.37 0.74 -7.22
N ASN A 136 -3.02 0.46 -8.35
CA ASN A 136 -3.95 -0.67 -8.45
C ASN A 136 -3.25 -2.03 -8.29
N GLU A 137 -2.00 -2.18 -8.74
CA GLU A 137 -1.23 -3.41 -8.54
C GLU A 137 -0.95 -3.68 -7.05
N ILE A 138 -0.65 -2.64 -6.26
CA ILE A 138 -0.53 -2.78 -4.80
C ILE A 138 -1.82 -3.33 -4.18
N LEU A 139 -2.98 -2.79 -4.59
CA LEU A 139 -4.29 -3.25 -4.10
C LEU A 139 -4.60 -4.67 -4.54
N ASN A 140 -4.32 -5.01 -5.78
CA ASN A 140 -4.48 -6.38 -6.30
C ASN A 140 -3.63 -7.35 -5.50
N PHE A 141 -2.37 -7.00 -5.21
CA PHE A 141 -1.50 -7.82 -4.39
C PHE A 141 -2.08 -7.99 -2.98
N ALA A 142 -2.45 -6.90 -2.30
CA ALA A 142 -3.06 -6.96 -0.97
C ALA A 142 -4.35 -7.79 -0.94
N THR A 143 -5.18 -7.67 -1.96
CA THR A 143 -6.43 -8.46 -2.11
C THR A 143 -6.12 -9.94 -2.25
N ASN A 144 -5.16 -10.31 -3.10
CA ASN A 144 -4.75 -11.71 -3.29
C ASN A 144 -4.11 -12.30 -2.03
N VAL A 145 -3.34 -11.51 -1.26
CA VAL A 145 -2.80 -11.93 0.05
C VAL A 145 -3.92 -12.19 1.06
N ASN A 146 -4.98 -11.33 1.07
CA ASN A 146 -6.17 -11.58 1.88
C ASN A 146 -6.91 -12.86 1.45
N LEU A 147 -7.01 -13.14 0.14
CA LEU A 147 -7.60 -14.37 -0.38
C LEU A 147 -6.77 -15.59 0.01
N TYR A 148 -5.44 -15.52 -0.11
CA TYR A 148 -4.52 -16.56 0.35
C TYR A 148 -4.74 -16.86 1.84
N LEU A 149 -4.78 -15.84 2.70
CA LEU A 149 -5.02 -16.00 4.13
C LEU A 149 -6.37 -16.66 4.42
N ASN A 150 -7.41 -16.28 3.69
CA ASN A 150 -8.74 -16.87 3.83
C ASN A 150 -8.78 -18.32 3.34
N LYS A 151 -8.11 -18.65 2.22
CA LYS A 151 -8.02 -20.01 1.67
C LYS A 151 -7.29 -20.97 2.60
N LYS A 152 -6.22 -20.48 3.26
CA LYS A 152 -5.39 -21.28 4.18
C LYS A 152 -6.02 -21.47 5.57
N GLU A 153 -6.96 -20.66 5.96
CA GLU A 153 -7.72 -20.75 7.23
C GLU A 153 -6.86 -21.02 8.48
N PRO A 154 -5.80 -20.26 8.77
CA PRO A 154 -4.91 -20.56 9.91
C PRO A 154 -5.62 -20.59 11.26
N TRP A 155 -6.77 -19.90 11.39
CA TRP A 155 -7.61 -19.96 12.60
C TRP A 155 -8.31 -21.30 12.81
N SER A 156 -8.46 -22.11 11.77
CA SER A 156 -8.94 -23.47 11.84
C SER A 156 -7.79 -24.42 12.13
N LEU A 157 -6.65 -24.26 11.46
CA LEU A 157 -5.46 -25.09 11.58
C LEU A 157 -4.83 -25.02 12.99
N ILE A 158 -4.79 -23.84 13.61
CA ILE A 158 -4.13 -23.63 14.92
C ILE A 158 -4.77 -24.43 16.07
N LYS A 159 -5.94 -25.02 15.86
CA LYS A 159 -6.64 -25.83 16.86
C LYS A 159 -6.03 -27.22 17.03
N ASP A 160 -5.21 -27.66 16.09
CA ASP A 160 -4.47 -28.91 16.11
C ASP A 160 -2.98 -28.61 16.12
N ASP A 161 -2.29 -29.03 17.19
CA ASP A 161 -0.85 -28.82 17.40
C ASP A 161 0.01 -29.41 16.27
N ASN A 162 -0.46 -30.44 15.57
CA ASN A 162 0.24 -31.02 14.43
C ASN A 162 0.39 -30.02 13.27
N ASN A 163 -0.48 -29.04 13.16
CA ASN A 163 -0.48 -28.03 12.10
C ASN A 163 0.30 -26.76 12.46
N ILE A 164 0.94 -26.71 13.62
CA ILE A 164 1.59 -25.47 14.10
C ILE A 164 2.66 -24.94 13.13
N ASN A 165 3.41 -25.81 12.47
CA ASN A 165 4.44 -25.41 11.52
C ASN A 165 3.82 -24.82 10.23
N GLU A 166 2.71 -25.37 9.77
CA GLU A 166 1.96 -24.82 8.65
C GLU A 166 1.38 -23.44 9.00
N VAL A 167 0.81 -23.28 10.19
CA VAL A 167 0.31 -21.98 10.66
C VAL A 167 1.44 -20.96 10.76
N ARG A 168 2.62 -21.36 11.28
CA ARG A 168 3.81 -20.49 11.32
C ARG A 168 4.18 -20.00 9.93
N LEU A 169 4.24 -20.90 8.95
CA LEU A 169 4.57 -20.56 7.57
C LEU A 169 3.54 -19.60 6.96
N ILE A 170 2.24 -19.87 7.12
CA ILE A 170 1.16 -19.03 6.60
C ILE A 170 1.27 -17.61 7.18
N ILE A 171 1.39 -17.49 8.51
CA ILE A 171 1.46 -16.17 9.17
C ILE A 171 2.74 -15.43 8.79
N TYR A 172 3.89 -16.09 8.73
CA TYR A 172 5.14 -15.48 8.26
C TYR A 172 4.98 -14.94 6.83
N ASN A 173 4.45 -15.75 5.92
CA ASN A 173 4.28 -15.39 4.52
C ASN A 173 3.35 -14.18 4.35
N VAL A 174 2.27 -14.08 5.11
CA VAL A 174 1.36 -12.93 5.05
C VAL A 174 1.99 -11.69 5.67
N LEU A 175 2.79 -11.82 6.74
CA LEU A 175 3.57 -10.71 7.31
C LEU A 175 4.61 -10.21 6.30
N GLU A 176 5.33 -11.12 5.64
CA GLU A 176 6.32 -10.77 4.62
C GLU A 176 5.68 -10.10 3.40
N ALA A 177 4.57 -10.63 2.90
CA ALA A 177 3.79 -9.99 1.84
C ALA A 177 3.31 -8.58 2.25
N THR A 178 2.88 -8.41 3.50
CA THR A 178 2.48 -7.10 4.05
C THR A 178 3.66 -6.14 4.12
N ARG A 179 4.87 -6.62 4.44
CA ARG A 179 6.10 -5.83 4.38
C ARG A 179 6.38 -5.35 2.95
N ILE A 180 6.25 -6.23 1.96
CA ILE A 180 6.44 -5.86 0.55
C ILE A 180 5.38 -4.83 0.13
N ILE A 181 4.11 -4.99 0.50
CA ILE A 181 3.05 -3.99 0.25
C ILE A 181 3.45 -2.63 0.85
N GLY A 182 3.93 -2.62 2.11
CA GLY A 182 4.43 -1.42 2.77
C GLY A 182 5.61 -0.78 2.03
N THR A 183 6.49 -1.58 1.44
CA THR A 183 7.63 -1.09 0.65
C THR A 183 7.19 -0.54 -0.72
N LEU A 184 6.28 -1.24 -1.42
CA LEU A 184 5.76 -0.81 -2.72
C LEU A 184 5.00 0.52 -2.63
N ILE A 185 4.26 0.75 -1.55
CA ILE A 185 3.46 1.98 -1.39
C ILE A 185 4.31 3.19 -0.99
N LYS A 186 5.56 3.00 -0.53
CA LYS A 186 6.43 4.07 -0.01
C LYS A 186 6.62 5.26 -0.95
N PRO A 187 6.83 5.11 -2.27
CA PRO A 187 6.96 6.25 -3.18
C PRO A 187 5.67 7.08 -3.30
N ILE A 188 4.51 6.47 -3.05
CA ILE A 188 3.20 7.09 -3.16
C ILE A 188 2.76 7.68 -1.81
N LEU A 189 2.82 6.88 -0.74
CA LEU A 189 2.38 7.20 0.62
C LEU A 189 3.49 6.91 1.63
N PRO A 190 4.47 7.80 1.81
CA PRO A 190 5.63 7.55 2.66
C PRO A 190 5.29 7.33 4.13
N GLU A 191 4.37 8.11 4.71
CA GLU A 191 4.00 7.98 6.12
C GLU A 191 3.14 6.73 6.39
N PHE A 192 2.26 6.37 5.46
CA PHE A 192 1.47 5.15 5.53
C PHE A 192 2.38 3.91 5.46
N SER A 193 3.36 3.93 4.55
CA SER A 193 4.43 2.93 4.46
C SER A 193 5.19 2.79 5.77
N ASN A 194 5.66 3.92 6.33
CA ASN A 194 6.39 3.95 7.60
C ASN A 194 5.57 3.33 8.75
N LYS A 195 4.27 3.59 8.80
CA LYS A 195 3.38 3.01 9.81
C LYS A 195 3.25 1.49 9.67
N ILE A 196 3.16 0.97 8.43
CA ILE A 196 3.13 -0.47 8.17
C ILE A 196 4.45 -1.11 8.63
N LEU A 197 5.58 -0.62 8.11
CA LEU A 197 6.88 -1.21 8.34
C LEU A 197 7.29 -1.16 9.83
N LYS A 198 7.00 -0.07 10.53
CA LYS A 198 7.20 0.03 11.98
C LYS A 198 6.38 -0.98 12.76
N GLN A 199 5.12 -1.21 12.39
CA GLN A 199 4.30 -2.23 13.06
C GLN A 199 4.84 -3.64 12.84
N LEU A 200 5.49 -3.89 11.71
CA LEU A 200 6.19 -5.15 11.42
C LEU A 200 7.57 -5.26 12.09
N GLY A 201 7.98 -4.26 12.89
CA GLY A 201 9.24 -4.28 13.63
C GLY A 201 10.44 -3.75 12.84
N GLU A 202 10.25 -3.17 11.66
CA GLU A 202 11.33 -2.51 10.93
C GLU A 202 11.63 -1.12 11.51
N ASN A 203 12.86 -0.93 12.00
CA ASN A 203 13.29 0.32 12.64
C ASN A 203 14.23 1.17 11.78
N ASP A 204 14.87 0.57 10.77
CA ASP A 204 15.85 1.24 9.91
C ASP A 204 15.35 1.38 8.46
N ILE A 205 14.17 2.00 8.30
CA ILE A 205 13.48 2.13 7.02
C ILE A 205 14.17 3.16 6.11
N ALA A 206 14.80 4.16 6.70
CA ALA A 206 15.36 5.31 5.96
C ALA A 206 16.66 4.97 5.21
N ASN A 207 17.46 4.03 5.74
CA ASN A 207 18.79 3.71 5.23
C ASN A 207 18.82 2.53 4.25
N LYS A 208 17.69 1.84 4.05
CA LYS A 208 17.61 0.69 3.13
C LYS A 208 17.39 1.16 1.70
N ASP A 209 18.14 0.56 0.77
CA ASP A 209 17.81 0.67 -0.64
C ASP A 209 16.40 0.16 -0.90
N TRP A 210 15.60 0.94 -1.62
CA TRP A 210 14.19 0.64 -1.80
C TRP A 210 13.97 -0.59 -2.68
N GLU A 211 14.70 -0.72 -3.81
CA GLU A 211 14.55 -1.87 -4.72
C GLU A 211 15.04 -3.16 -4.06
N GLU A 212 16.17 -3.12 -3.36
CA GLU A 212 16.68 -4.24 -2.59
C GLU A 212 15.68 -4.68 -1.50
N SER A 213 14.92 -3.74 -0.93
CA SER A 213 13.89 -4.00 0.07
C SER A 213 12.65 -4.71 -0.49
N LEU A 214 12.49 -4.80 -1.81
CA LEU A 214 11.39 -5.54 -2.46
C LEU A 214 11.62 -7.05 -2.54
N LYS A 215 12.83 -7.54 -2.24
CA LYS A 215 13.12 -8.98 -2.25
C LYS A 215 12.30 -9.71 -1.20
N TRP A 216 11.83 -10.91 -1.56
CA TRP A 216 11.14 -11.80 -0.63
C TRP A 216 12.07 -12.38 0.44
N GLY A 217 11.57 -12.56 1.65
CA GLY A 217 12.28 -13.24 2.73
C GLY A 217 13.17 -12.32 3.56
N LEU A 218 12.96 -11.02 3.52
CA LEU A 218 13.72 -10.04 4.30
C LEU A 218 13.12 -9.73 5.66
N LEU A 219 11.88 -10.16 5.96
CA LEU A 219 11.30 -10.00 7.29
C LEU A 219 12.05 -10.93 8.26
N PRO A 220 12.71 -10.40 9.30
CA PRO A 220 13.43 -11.26 10.24
C PRO A 220 12.47 -12.15 11.03
N GLU A 221 12.88 -13.37 11.31
CA GLU A 221 12.18 -14.29 12.24
C GLU A 221 12.34 -13.83 13.67
N SER A 222 11.37 -14.14 14.52
CA SER A 222 11.38 -13.85 15.97
C SER A 222 11.54 -12.35 16.31
N ILE A 223 11.31 -11.45 15.35
CA ILE A 223 11.29 -10.02 15.63
C ILE A 223 9.99 -9.65 16.34
N LYS A 224 10.09 -8.76 17.32
CA LYS A 224 8.93 -8.27 18.06
C LYS A 224 8.12 -7.30 17.20
N LEU A 225 6.86 -7.62 16.98
CA LEU A 225 5.91 -6.73 16.32
C LEU A 225 5.43 -5.64 17.27
N GLN A 226 5.08 -4.48 16.74
CA GLN A 226 4.46 -3.44 17.55
C GLN A 226 2.98 -3.77 17.79
N LYS A 227 2.37 -3.08 18.76
CA LYS A 227 0.94 -3.21 19.01
C LYS A 227 0.16 -2.82 17.75
N PRO A 228 -0.78 -3.67 17.29
CA PRO A 228 -1.65 -3.32 16.18
C PRO A 228 -2.43 -2.03 16.47
N ILE A 229 -2.28 -1.04 15.62
CA ILE A 229 -3.04 0.22 15.64
C ILE A 229 -3.54 0.51 14.23
N PRO A 230 -4.71 1.13 14.06
CA PRO A 230 -5.15 1.57 12.76
C PRO A 230 -4.11 2.50 12.14
N ILE A 231 -3.68 2.20 10.91
CA ILE A 231 -2.71 3.02 10.18
C ILE A 231 -3.37 4.20 9.48
N ILE A 232 -4.68 4.11 9.28
CA ILE A 232 -5.55 5.18 8.80
C ILE A 232 -6.93 5.04 9.46
N ASN A 233 -7.57 6.14 9.75
CA ASN A 233 -8.96 6.16 10.22
C ASN A 233 -9.90 6.16 9.01
N LYS A 234 -11.05 5.52 9.16
CA LYS A 234 -12.12 5.63 8.17
C LYS A 234 -12.65 7.05 8.14
N LEU A 235 -12.98 7.48 6.94
CA LEU A 235 -13.62 8.76 6.70
C LEU A 235 -15.14 8.60 6.74
N ASP A 236 -15.83 9.57 7.31
CA ASP A 236 -17.28 9.62 7.30
C ASP A 236 -17.79 10.33 6.04
N TYR A 237 -18.98 9.91 5.60
CA TYR A 237 -19.72 10.63 4.56
C TYR A 237 -20.37 11.85 5.20
N GLU A 238 -20.25 12.98 4.53
CA GLU A 238 -21.01 14.19 4.88
C GLU A 238 -22.30 14.28 4.07
#